data_d8b9936b2ba13b613c9aaea12648571d
#
_entry.id   d8b9936b2ba13b613c9aaea12648571d
#
_cell.length_a   1.000
_cell.length_b   1.000
_cell.length_c   1.000
_cell.angle_alpha   90.00
_cell.angle_beta   90.00
_cell.angle_gamma   90.00
#
_symmetry.space_group_name_H-M   'P 1'
#
loop_
_entity.id
_entity.type
_entity.pdbx_description
1 polymer ?
#
loop_
_entity_poly.entity_id
_entity_poly.type
_entity_poly.pdbx_seq_one_letter_code
_entity_poly.pdbx_strand_id
1 'polypeptide(L)'
;MSEMQPRPNDTLTRHMLYPFGNASFQAKSPPMLIEGGQGVYVTDASGKRYIDGQAALWNVNVGHGREEIKQAIRDQLDRLSYYSLFGGTTTAPPVELAAMLCRMAGPEGMVRAFFSSGGSEANEAAFKLARQYWRHAGEPQRHKVISLKRAYHGVTLGALSANGTQAYREHFEPLLAGFIQVETPHAYRNPFTTDPEALGRLCAELLEREILYQGPKSVAAFIAEPVQGAGGVIVPPANYWPLVREICDRHGVLLISDEVVTGFGRLGSMFGCRHWGVKPDIMVFAKGINSGYVPLGATLMNARVADAFLTPDEAEFTMAAFWHGNTYAGHPLACAAALANLRIVEDEALDRNAAEVGAYLLARLKDVQTRHPHIGDVRGLGLMIGIELVRDPETKEVFDLKRGFGARIADLCRARGVLIRNLADTFIVSPPLILERQHADTMVDAFEAAVAIVERE
;
A
#
# COMPACT_ATOMS: atom_id res chain seq x y z
N MET A 1 -3.25 -39.87 -33.57
CA MET A 1 -3.37 -38.40 -33.40
C MET A 1 -2.67 -38.08 -32.10
N SER A 2 -1.44 -37.54 -32.14
CA SER A 2 -0.74 -37.11 -30.94
C SER A 2 -1.48 -35.88 -30.40
N GLU A 3 -1.99 -35.96 -29.18
CA GLU A 3 -2.47 -34.79 -28.45
C GLU A 3 -1.31 -33.80 -28.37
N MET A 4 -1.40 -32.72 -29.14
CA MET A 4 -0.50 -31.58 -28.99
C MET A 4 -0.64 -31.06 -27.57
N GLN A 5 0.39 -31.23 -26.76
CA GLN A 5 0.42 -30.54 -25.44
C GLN A 5 0.23 -29.03 -25.69
N PRO A 6 -0.70 -28.39 -24.97
CA PRO A 6 -0.94 -26.98 -25.16
C PRO A 6 0.37 -26.23 -24.93
N ARG A 7 0.69 -25.26 -25.80
CA ARG A 7 1.85 -24.40 -25.60
C ARG A 7 1.68 -23.66 -24.28
N PRO A 8 2.75 -23.42 -23.49
CA PRO A 8 2.67 -22.73 -22.21
C PRO A 8 1.85 -21.42 -22.28
N ASN A 9 1.91 -20.69 -23.38
CA ASN A 9 1.16 -19.45 -23.59
C ASN A 9 -0.37 -19.66 -23.69
N ASP A 10 -0.83 -20.79 -24.25
CA ASP A 10 -2.27 -21.09 -24.32
C ASP A 10 -2.84 -21.39 -22.92
N THR A 11 -2.03 -22.00 -22.07
CA THR A 11 -2.42 -22.32 -20.69
C THR A 11 -2.48 -21.07 -19.81
N LEU A 12 -1.54 -20.10 -19.98
CA LEU A 12 -1.47 -18.87 -19.19
C LEU A 12 -2.72 -18.00 -19.29
N THR A 13 -3.42 -18.03 -20.42
CA THR A 13 -4.55 -17.12 -20.66
C THR A 13 -5.89 -17.82 -20.70
N ARG A 14 -5.92 -19.14 -20.78
CA ARG A 14 -7.17 -19.91 -21.01
C ARG A 14 -7.98 -20.16 -19.74
N HIS A 15 -7.32 -20.38 -18.60
CA HIS A 15 -7.96 -20.88 -17.39
C HIS A 15 -7.91 -19.89 -16.22
N MET A 16 -7.24 -18.74 -16.37
CA MET A 16 -7.03 -17.79 -15.31
C MET A 16 -7.54 -16.40 -15.71
N LEU A 17 -8.39 -15.81 -14.86
CA LEU A 17 -8.74 -14.40 -14.92
C LEU A 17 -7.75 -13.61 -14.05
N TYR A 18 -6.93 -12.79 -14.67
CA TYR A 18 -5.92 -12.01 -13.95
C TYR A 18 -6.54 -10.80 -13.23
N PRO A 19 -6.05 -10.47 -12.03
CA PRO A 19 -6.50 -9.28 -11.30
C PRO A 19 -6.35 -8.00 -12.15
N PHE A 20 -7.39 -7.16 -12.20
CA PHE A 20 -7.44 -5.95 -13.02
C PHE A 20 -7.14 -6.18 -14.52
N GLY A 21 -7.25 -7.41 -14.97
CA GLY A 21 -6.88 -7.82 -16.33
C GLY A 21 -8.06 -7.81 -17.28
N ASN A 22 -7.74 -7.58 -18.57
CA ASN A 22 -8.68 -7.80 -19.68
C ASN A 22 -8.29 -9.10 -20.39
N ALA A 23 -9.16 -10.12 -20.33
CA ALA A 23 -8.88 -11.45 -20.87
C ALA A 23 -8.64 -11.44 -22.38
N SER A 24 -9.36 -10.60 -23.14
CA SER A 24 -9.17 -10.48 -24.58
C SER A 24 -7.82 -9.85 -24.97
N PHE A 25 -7.38 -8.87 -24.17
CA PHE A 25 -6.05 -8.27 -24.34
C PHE A 25 -4.95 -9.28 -23.98
N GLN A 26 -5.11 -9.98 -22.87
CA GLN A 26 -4.13 -10.98 -22.39
C GLN A 26 -3.99 -12.18 -23.33
N ALA A 27 -5.07 -12.56 -24.03
CA ALA A 27 -5.00 -13.61 -25.06
C ALA A 27 -4.10 -13.19 -26.25
N LYS A 28 -4.02 -11.89 -26.55
CA LYS A 28 -3.17 -11.34 -27.62
C LYS A 28 -1.76 -11.02 -27.16
N SER A 29 -1.62 -10.61 -25.89
CA SER A 29 -0.36 -10.21 -25.24
C SER A 29 -0.28 -10.91 -23.87
N PRO A 30 0.16 -12.19 -23.83
CA PRO A 30 0.25 -12.95 -22.60
C PRO A 30 1.17 -12.28 -21.58
N PRO A 31 0.86 -12.39 -20.26
CA PRO A 31 1.73 -11.85 -19.24
C PRO A 31 3.10 -12.54 -19.22
N MET A 32 4.11 -11.80 -18.81
CA MET A 32 5.47 -12.33 -18.65
C MET A 32 5.50 -13.33 -17.50
N LEU A 33 6.05 -14.52 -17.76
CA LEU A 33 6.23 -15.55 -16.73
C LEU A 33 7.54 -15.31 -15.98
N ILE A 34 7.44 -15.00 -14.68
CA ILE A 34 8.56 -14.86 -13.77
C ILE A 34 8.79 -16.18 -13.05
N GLU A 35 10.00 -16.73 -13.13
CA GLU A 35 10.36 -18.03 -12.56
C GLU A 35 11.37 -17.96 -11.43
N GLY A 36 12.08 -16.83 -11.28
CA GLY A 36 13.08 -16.70 -10.23
C GLY A 36 13.22 -15.27 -9.71
N GLY A 37 13.84 -15.15 -8.53
CA GLY A 37 14.17 -13.85 -7.94
C GLY A 37 15.29 -13.96 -6.91
N GLN A 38 16.23 -12.98 -6.96
CA GLN A 38 17.33 -12.88 -6.01
C GLN A 38 17.71 -11.41 -5.80
N GLY A 39 17.70 -10.94 -4.56
CA GLY A 39 17.99 -9.57 -4.21
C GLY A 39 17.00 -8.60 -4.88
N VAL A 40 17.49 -7.64 -5.67
CA VAL A 40 16.65 -6.69 -6.43
C VAL A 40 16.23 -7.21 -7.80
N TYR A 41 16.62 -8.43 -8.16
CA TYR A 41 16.41 -8.98 -9.49
C TYR A 41 15.33 -10.05 -9.52
N VAL A 42 14.59 -10.07 -10.64
CA VAL A 42 13.73 -11.19 -11.04
C VAL A 42 14.21 -11.77 -12.38
N THR A 43 13.87 -13.02 -12.65
CA THR A 43 14.25 -13.74 -13.87
C THR A 43 13.01 -14.31 -14.53
N ASP A 44 12.85 -14.08 -15.84
CA ASP A 44 11.75 -14.66 -16.61
C ASP A 44 12.05 -16.07 -17.11
N ALA A 45 11.06 -16.72 -17.71
CA ALA A 45 11.16 -18.06 -18.26
C ALA A 45 12.20 -18.23 -19.38
N SER A 46 12.70 -17.15 -19.97
CA SER A 46 13.81 -17.17 -20.92
C SER A 46 15.20 -17.09 -20.27
N GLY A 47 15.26 -16.91 -18.96
CA GLY A 47 16.47 -16.69 -18.19
C GLY A 47 16.95 -15.22 -18.18
N LYS A 48 16.21 -14.30 -18.78
CA LYS A 48 16.56 -12.88 -18.75
C LYS A 48 16.30 -12.28 -17.37
N ARG A 49 17.28 -11.54 -16.85
CA ARG A 49 17.22 -10.86 -15.56
C ARG A 49 16.75 -9.43 -15.73
N TYR A 50 16.00 -8.96 -14.71
CA TYR A 50 15.49 -7.59 -14.65
C TYR A 50 15.65 -7.04 -13.24
N ILE A 51 15.99 -5.75 -13.12
CA ILE A 51 15.83 -5.03 -11.86
C ILE A 51 14.31 -4.89 -11.62
N ASP A 52 13.85 -5.33 -10.45
CA ASP A 52 12.46 -5.20 -10.03
C ASP A 52 12.21 -3.80 -9.46
N GLY A 53 11.97 -2.84 -10.33
CA GLY A 53 11.72 -1.44 -9.96
C GLY A 53 10.37 -1.19 -9.30
N GLN A 54 9.58 -2.26 -9.03
CA GLN A 54 8.25 -2.17 -8.42
C GLN A 54 8.09 -3.07 -7.19
N ALA A 55 9.15 -3.79 -6.75
CA ALA A 55 9.12 -4.78 -5.67
C ALA A 55 7.90 -5.72 -5.78
N ALA A 56 7.76 -6.38 -6.92
CA ALA A 56 6.58 -7.12 -7.37
C ALA A 56 5.31 -6.23 -7.36
N LEU A 57 4.65 -6.05 -6.23
CA LEU A 57 3.51 -5.15 -6.05
C LEU A 57 3.70 -4.28 -4.80
N TRP A 58 4.84 -3.57 -4.71
CA TRP A 58 5.24 -2.69 -3.60
C TRP A 58 5.38 -3.45 -2.27
N ASN A 59 5.76 -4.71 -2.32
CA ASN A 59 5.75 -5.58 -1.14
C ASN A 59 7.06 -6.29 -0.83
N VAL A 60 7.94 -6.51 -1.81
CA VAL A 60 9.21 -7.23 -1.60
C VAL A 60 10.27 -6.27 -1.02
N ASN A 61 10.09 -5.88 0.26
CA ASN A 61 10.95 -4.87 0.89
C ASN A 61 12.39 -5.35 1.08
N VAL A 62 12.60 -6.58 1.57
CA VAL A 62 13.94 -7.12 1.88
C VAL A 62 14.62 -7.78 0.68
N GLY A 63 14.01 -7.68 -0.51
CA GLY A 63 14.47 -8.36 -1.73
C GLY A 63 14.00 -9.80 -1.85
N HIS A 64 14.21 -10.34 -3.04
CA HIS A 64 13.84 -11.71 -3.38
C HIS A 64 14.84 -12.73 -2.82
N GLY A 65 14.37 -13.93 -2.52
CA GLY A 65 15.22 -15.09 -2.28
C GLY A 65 15.94 -15.15 -0.93
N ARG A 66 15.50 -14.39 0.09
CA ARG A 66 16.12 -14.37 1.45
C ARG A 66 16.04 -15.73 2.12
N GLU A 67 17.19 -16.30 2.42
CA GLU A 67 17.27 -17.66 3.00
C GLU A 67 16.75 -17.68 4.44
N GLU A 68 16.92 -16.61 5.19
CA GLU A 68 16.45 -16.48 6.58
C GLU A 68 14.92 -16.64 6.66
N ILE A 69 14.18 -16.05 5.69
CA ILE A 69 12.72 -16.18 5.65
C ILE A 69 12.30 -17.57 5.20
N LYS A 70 12.99 -18.12 4.18
CA LYS A 70 12.72 -19.48 3.71
C LYS A 70 12.94 -20.50 4.82
N GLN A 71 14.02 -20.33 5.62
CA GLN A 71 14.32 -21.23 6.73
C GLN A 71 13.25 -21.12 7.83
N ALA A 72 12.84 -19.90 8.19
CA ALA A 72 11.76 -19.70 9.16
C ALA A 72 10.44 -20.38 8.73
N ILE A 73 10.13 -20.34 7.42
CA ILE A 73 8.96 -21.03 6.86
C ILE A 73 9.13 -22.56 6.95
N ARG A 74 10.30 -23.13 6.59
CA ARG A 74 10.59 -24.57 6.68
C ARG A 74 10.47 -25.08 8.11
N ASP A 75 11.12 -24.40 9.04
CA ASP A 75 11.11 -24.77 10.45
C ASP A 75 9.69 -24.76 11.04
N GLN A 76 8.89 -23.76 10.67
CA GLN A 76 7.52 -23.68 11.11
C GLN A 76 6.65 -24.76 10.44
N LEU A 77 6.87 -25.05 9.15
CA LEU A 77 6.14 -26.09 8.42
C LEU A 77 6.41 -27.50 9.01
N ASP A 78 7.65 -27.77 9.36
CA ASP A 78 8.06 -29.02 10.00
C ASP A 78 7.46 -29.18 11.42
N ARG A 79 7.28 -28.06 12.13
CA ARG A 79 6.69 -28.03 13.47
C ARG A 79 5.17 -28.16 13.44
N LEU A 80 4.51 -27.29 12.68
CA LEU A 80 3.05 -27.20 12.57
C LEU A 80 2.67 -26.29 11.41
N SER A 81 2.02 -26.83 10.39
CA SER A 81 1.63 -26.09 9.19
C SER A 81 0.55 -25.05 9.48
N TYR A 82 -0.47 -25.42 10.25
CA TYR A 82 -1.59 -24.55 10.58
C TYR A 82 -2.28 -24.95 11.87
N TYR A 83 -2.73 -23.97 12.64
CA TYR A 83 -3.77 -24.12 13.66
C TYR A 83 -4.54 -22.80 13.80
N SER A 84 -5.81 -22.92 14.26
CA SER A 84 -6.75 -21.80 14.35
C SER A 84 -6.47 -20.91 15.56
N LEU A 85 -6.81 -19.61 15.44
CA LEU A 85 -6.90 -18.67 16.57
C LEU A 85 -8.30 -18.63 17.21
N PHE A 86 -9.25 -19.45 16.73
CA PHE A 86 -10.61 -19.52 17.25
C PHE A 86 -10.72 -20.53 18.40
N GLY A 87 -11.77 -20.37 19.22
CA GLY A 87 -12.10 -21.35 20.25
C GLY A 87 -11.10 -21.47 21.40
N GLY A 88 -10.36 -20.39 21.70
CA GLY A 88 -9.40 -20.38 22.83
C GLY A 88 -8.08 -21.03 22.52
N THR A 89 -7.75 -21.26 21.26
CA THR A 89 -6.46 -21.80 20.82
C THR A 89 -5.60 -20.73 20.13
N THR A 90 -4.28 -20.91 20.14
CA THR A 90 -3.30 -20.09 19.43
C THR A 90 -2.02 -20.89 19.15
N THR A 91 -1.10 -20.27 18.39
CA THR A 91 0.28 -20.79 18.18
C THR A 91 1.29 -19.71 18.58
N ALA A 92 2.54 -20.07 18.75
CA ALA A 92 3.57 -19.10 19.17
C ALA A 92 3.83 -17.97 18.16
N PRO A 93 3.97 -18.22 16.82
CA PRO A 93 4.34 -17.18 15.88
C PRO A 93 3.42 -15.94 15.86
N PRO A 94 2.07 -16.03 15.84
CA PRO A 94 1.21 -14.85 15.88
C PRO A 94 1.31 -14.07 17.20
N VAL A 95 1.54 -14.74 18.33
CA VAL A 95 1.75 -14.08 19.63
C VAL A 95 3.04 -13.26 19.62
N GLU A 96 4.13 -13.87 19.17
CA GLU A 96 5.43 -13.22 19.04
C GLU A 96 5.38 -12.06 18.03
N LEU A 97 4.72 -12.26 16.89
CA LEU A 97 4.56 -11.21 15.88
C LEU A 97 3.73 -10.05 16.41
N ALA A 98 2.64 -10.30 17.14
CA ALA A 98 1.84 -9.24 17.76
C ALA A 98 2.69 -8.40 18.72
N ALA A 99 3.49 -9.04 19.57
CA ALA A 99 4.40 -8.37 20.49
C ALA A 99 5.46 -7.55 19.73
N MET A 100 6.05 -8.10 18.67
CA MET A 100 7.03 -7.40 17.84
C MET A 100 6.42 -6.16 17.15
N LEU A 101 5.26 -6.30 16.52
CA LEU A 101 4.56 -5.19 15.85
C LEU A 101 4.18 -4.08 16.84
N CYS A 102 3.65 -4.43 18.02
CA CYS A 102 3.34 -3.45 19.06
C CYS A 102 4.61 -2.75 19.60
N ARG A 103 5.73 -3.47 19.73
CA ARG A 103 7.03 -2.87 20.08
C ARG A 103 7.49 -1.87 19.00
N MET A 104 7.46 -2.26 17.73
CA MET A 104 7.90 -1.43 16.60
C MET A 104 7.04 -0.18 16.44
N ALA A 105 5.72 -0.30 16.63
CA ALA A 105 4.74 0.79 16.56
C ALA A 105 4.42 1.39 17.95
N GLY A 106 5.24 1.12 18.97
CA GLY A 106 5.13 1.72 20.30
C GLY A 106 5.23 3.24 20.31
N PRO A 107 6.13 3.87 19.52
CA PRO A 107 6.15 5.33 19.39
C PRO A 107 4.82 5.95 18.91
N GLU A 108 4.06 5.24 18.08
CA GLU A 108 2.72 5.61 17.62
C GLU A 108 1.62 5.25 18.63
N GLY A 109 1.96 4.55 19.71
CA GLY A 109 1.04 4.20 20.80
C GLY A 109 0.27 2.88 20.58
N MET A 110 0.68 2.03 19.64
CA MET A 110 0.02 0.75 19.35
C MET A 110 0.29 -0.29 20.45
N VAL A 111 -0.77 -0.95 20.92
CA VAL A 111 -0.69 -1.90 22.04
C VAL A 111 -1.30 -3.26 21.75
N ARG A 112 -2.10 -3.40 20.69
CA ARG A 112 -2.77 -4.66 20.35
C ARG A 112 -2.86 -4.83 18.84
N ALA A 113 -2.74 -6.08 18.37
CA ALA A 113 -2.82 -6.46 16.97
C ALA A 113 -3.99 -7.43 16.73
N PHE A 114 -4.60 -7.30 15.54
CA PHE A 114 -5.54 -8.25 14.95
C PHE A 114 -5.01 -8.67 13.59
N PHE A 115 -5.01 -9.97 13.27
CA PHE A 115 -4.45 -10.49 12.03
C PHE A 115 -5.51 -10.81 10.98
N SER A 116 -5.12 -10.72 9.72
CA SER A 116 -5.89 -11.06 8.52
C SER A 116 -4.97 -11.65 7.44
N SER A 117 -5.51 -11.96 6.26
CA SER A 117 -4.72 -12.57 5.17
C SER A 117 -4.20 -11.54 4.16
N GLY A 118 -4.56 -10.26 4.30
CA GLY A 118 -4.10 -9.20 3.39
C GLY A 118 -4.68 -7.83 3.73
N GLY A 119 -4.30 -6.81 2.94
CA GLY A 119 -4.65 -5.41 3.20
C GLY A 119 -6.14 -5.09 3.14
N SER A 120 -6.89 -5.69 2.21
CA SER A 120 -8.35 -5.48 2.13
C SER A 120 -9.06 -5.96 3.39
N GLU A 121 -8.72 -7.16 3.87
CA GLU A 121 -9.28 -7.72 5.11
C GLU A 121 -8.83 -6.93 6.35
N ALA A 122 -7.60 -6.44 6.37
CA ALA A 122 -7.09 -5.61 7.45
C ALA A 122 -7.85 -4.26 7.54
N ASN A 123 -8.20 -3.66 6.40
CA ASN A 123 -9.04 -2.46 6.36
C ASN A 123 -10.48 -2.76 6.77
N GLU A 124 -11.06 -3.89 6.36
CA GLU A 124 -12.38 -4.34 6.85
C GLU A 124 -12.39 -4.47 8.38
N ALA A 125 -11.33 -5.05 8.96
CA ALA A 125 -11.17 -5.15 10.40
C ALA A 125 -11.10 -3.76 11.05
N ALA A 126 -10.33 -2.82 10.48
CA ALA A 126 -10.21 -1.45 10.99
C ALA A 126 -11.56 -0.72 11.00
N PHE A 127 -12.37 -0.84 9.94
CA PHE A 127 -13.71 -0.23 9.89
C PHE A 127 -14.65 -0.81 10.93
N LYS A 128 -14.63 -2.13 11.12
CA LYS A 128 -15.46 -2.82 12.14
C LYS A 128 -14.99 -2.47 13.54
N LEU A 129 -13.69 -2.42 13.81
CA LEU A 129 -13.13 -1.97 15.09
C LEU A 129 -13.58 -0.55 15.42
N ALA A 130 -13.47 0.37 14.45
CA ALA A 130 -13.89 1.76 14.65
C ALA A 130 -15.40 1.87 14.98
N ARG A 131 -16.26 1.15 14.25
CA ARG A 131 -17.70 1.14 14.50
C ARG A 131 -18.06 0.51 15.85
N GLN A 132 -17.40 -0.60 16.21
CA GLN A 132 -17.68 -1.29 17.49
C GLN A 132 -17.11 -0.50 18.67
N TYR A 133 -15.94 0.14 18.52
CA TYR A 133 -15.42 1.09 19.51
C TYR A 133 -16.46 2.13 19.89
N TRP A 134 -17.10 2.78 18.91
CA TRP A 134 -18.09 3.81 19.19
C TRP A 134 -19.38 3.27 19.82
N ARG A 135 -19.76 2.01 19.53
CA ARG A 135 -20.87 1.36 20.25
C ARG A 135 -20.53 1.15 21.71
N HIS A 136 -19.31 0.69 22.01
CA HIS A 136 -18.83 0.55 23.41
C HIS A 136 -18.69 1.89 24.12
N ALA A 137 -18.32 2.94 23.41
CA ALA A 137 -18.27 4.30 23.93
C ALA A 137 -19.66 4.97 24.12
N GLY A 138 -20.77 4.24 23.85
CA GLY A 138 -22.13 4.77 23.98
C GLY A 138 -22.58 5.66 22.82
N GLU A 139 -21.86 5.71 21.72
CA GLU A 139 -22.16 6.52 20.53
C GLU A 139 -22.39 5.65 19.26
N PRO A 140 -23.39 4.71 19.27
CA PRO A 140 -23.58 3.73 18.18
C PRO A 140 -23.96 4.36 16.83
N GLN A 141 -24.36 5.63 16.81
CA GLN A 141 -24.65 6.38 15.60
C GLN A 141 -23.39 6.76 14.81
N ARG A 142 -22.19 6.67 15.39
CA ARG A 142 -20.91 6.87 14.69
C ARG A 142 -20.56 5.63 13.86
N HIS A 143 -20.87 5.67 12.59
CA HIS A 143 -20.64 4.54 11.67
C HIS A 143 -20.04 4.94 10.32
N LYS A 144 -20.04 6.25 10.00
CA LYS A 144 -19.51 6.75 8.72
C LYS A 144 -17.98 6.76 8.73
N VAL A 145 -17.39 6.46 7.58
CA VAL A 145 -15.95 6.51 7.34
C VAL A 145 -15.69 7.50 6.23
N ILE A 146 -14.80 8.46 6.50
CA ILE A 146 -14.34 9.42 5.49
C ILE A 146 -12.98 8.95 4.96
N SER A 147 -12.74 9.06 3.66
CA SER A 147 -11.48 8.74 2.99
C SER A 147 -11.13 9.82 1.96
N LEU A 148 -10.00 9.68 1.28
CA LEU A 148 -9.57 10.63 0.26
C LEU A 148 -10.00 10.19 -1.14
N LYS A 149 -10.30 11.14 -2.02
CA LYS A 149 -10.32 10.88 -3.47
C LYS A 149 -8.98 10.31 -3.90
N ARG A 150 -8.96 9.48 -4.95
CA ARG A 150 -7.78 8.74 -5.42
C ARG A 150 -7.19 7.72 -4.44
N ALA A 151 -7.72 7.56 -3.23
CA ALA A 151 -7.26 6.55 -2.28
C ALA A 151 -7.52 5.12 -2.76
N TYR A 152 -6.71 4.19 -2.26
CA TYR A 152 -6.87 2.75 -2.48
C TYR A 152 -6.69 1.99 -1.17
N HIS A 153 -7.77 1.37 -0.70
CA HIS A 153 -7.80 0.63 0.57
C HIS A 153 -8.10 -0.88 0.40
N GLY A 154 -8.26 -1.35 -0.83
CA GLY A 154 -8.53 -2.75 -1.14
C GLY A 154 -9.72 -2.96 -2.06
N VAL A 155 -10.15 -4.23 -2.22
CA VAL A 155 -11.16 -4.64 -3.21
C VAL A 155 -12.27 -5.52 -2.65
N THR A 156 -12.31 -5.83 -1.36
CA THR A 156 -13.52 -6.31 -0.69
C THR A 156 -14.56 -5.18 -0.66
N LEU A 157 -15.84 -5.49 -0.57
CA LEU A 157 -16.89 -4.46 -0.73
C LEU A 157 -16.74 -3.29 0.25
N GLY A 158 -16.36 -3.54 1.50
CA GLY A 158 -16.11 -2.46 2.48
C GLY A 158 -14.85 -1.67 2.16
N ALA A 159 -13.74 -2.33 1.89
CA ALA A 159 -12.50 -1.66 1.50
C ALA A 159 -12.65 -0.88 0.18
N LEU A 160 -13.38 -1.46 -0.80
CA LEU A 160 -13.69 -0.81 -2.07
C LEU A 160 -14.58 0.42 -1.88
N SER A 161 -15.49 0.39 -0.90
CA SER A 161 -16.35 1.54 -0.57
C SER A 161 -15.54 2.75 -0.08
N ALA A 162 -14.38 2.52 0.54
CA ALA A 162 -13.45 3.55 0.98
C ALA A 162 -12.53 4.06 -0.16
N ASN A 163 -12.45 3.37 -1.29
CA ASN A 163 -11.60 3.81 -2.41
C ASN A 163 -12.13 5.11 -3.03
N GLY A 164 -11.21 5.99 -3.44
CA GLY A 164 -11.52 7.27 -4.06
C GLY A 164 -11.32 7.33 -5.56
N THR A 165 -10.99 6.20 -6.22
CA THR A 165 -10.78 6.11 -7.66
C THR A 165 -11.99 5.47 -8.34
N GLN A 166 -12.69 6.23 -9.20
CA GLN A 166 -13.93 5.81 -9.88
C GLN A 166 -13.75 4.49 -10.65
N ALA A 167 -12.67 4.35 -11.41
CA ALA A 167 -12.41 3.18 -12.23
C ALA A 167 -12.35 1.84 -11.46
N TYR A 168 -12.10 1.85 -10.16
CA TYR A 168 -12.14 0.64 -9.33
C TYR A 168 -13.53 0.32 -8.83
N ARG A 169 -14.43 1.30 -8.76
CA ARG A 169 -15.74 1.23 -8.11
C ARG A 169 -16.89 1.00 -9.07
N GLU A 170 -16.89 1.68 -10.24
CA GLU A 170 -18.03 1.82 -11.14
C GLU A 170 -18.70 0.51 -11.57
N HIS A 171 -17.92 -0.58 -11.68
CA HIS A 171 -18.45 -1.88 -12.06
C HIS A 171 -19.09 -2.67 -10.90
N PHE A 172 -18.94 -2.17 -9.66
CA PHE A 172 -19.38 -2.88 -8.44
C PHE A 172 -20.38 -2.07 -7.61
N GLU A 173 -20.80 -0.91 -8.08
CA GLU A 173 -21.82 -0.08 -7.43
C GLU A 173 -23.23 -0.71 -7.58
N PRO A 174 -24.14 -0.60 -6.56
CA PRO A 174 -23.96 0.22 -5.36
C PRO A 174 -23.06 -0.42 -4.30
N LEU A 175 -22.17 0.39 -3.73
CA LEU A 175 -21.29 -0.01 -2.64
C LEU A 175 -21.94 0.26 -1.28
N LEU A 176 -21.21 -0.01 -0.17
CA LEU A 176 -21.75 0.15 1.17
C LEU A 176 -22.01 1.62 1.50
N ALA A 177 -23.15 1.89 2.13
CA ALA A 177 -23.49 3.23 2.62
C ALA A 177 -22.57 3.67 3.78
N GLY A 178 -22.40 5.00 3.91
CA GLY A 178 -21.64 5.60 5.00
C GLY A 178 -20.14 5.73 4.72
N PHE A 179 -19.71 5.57 3.47
CA PHE A 179 -18.36 5.88 3.02
C PHE A 179 -18.37 7.16 2.16
N ILE A 180 -17.57 8.14 2.55
CA ILE A 180 -17.54 9.48 1.93
C ILE A 180 -16.11 9.80 1.52
N GLN A 181 -15.93 10.37 0.32
CA GLN A 181 -14.61 10.77 -0.17
C GLN A 181 -14.49 12.31 -0.18
N VAL A 182 -13.42 12.80 0.45
CA VAL A 182 -13.04 14.23 0.45
C VAL A 182 -11.86 14.47 -0.47
N GLU A 183 -11.53 15.73 -0.72
CA GLU A 183 -10.47 16.13 -1.63
C GLU A 183 -9.09 15.66 -1.13
N THR A 184 -8.22 15.28 -2.09
CA THR A 184 -6.85 14.84 -1.81
C THR A 184 -5.86 16.00 -1.96
N PRO A 185 -4.83 16.11 -1.09
CA PRO A 185 -3.82 17.17 -1.15
C PRO A 185 -2.78 16.93 -2.24
N HIS A 186 -3.22 16.87 -3.52
CA HIS A 186 -2.35 16.61 -4.66
C HIS A 186 -1.73 17.91 -5.19
N ALA A 187 -0.50 18.22 -4.81
CA ALA A 187 0.15 19.49 -5.15
C ALA A 187 0.20 19.76 -6.67
N TYR A 188 0.50 18.76 -7.48
CA TYR A 188 0.61 18.93 -8.92
C TYR A 188 -0.73 19.07 -9.64
N ARG A 189 -1.79 18.34 -9.21
CA ARG A 189 -3.08 18.27 -9.92
C ARG A 189 -4.26 18.80 -9.09
N ASN A 190 -4.10 19.89 -8.39
CA ASN A 190 -5.21 20.54 -7.73
C ASN A 190 -5.62 21.82 -8.49
N PRO A 191 -6.91 22.19 -8.46
CA PRO A 191 -7.41 23.41 -9.11
C PRO A 191 -7.39 24.64 -8.19
N PHE A 192 -6.91 24.51 -6.93
CA PHE A 192 -7.16 25.52 -5.91
C PHE A 192 -6.02 26.51 -5.74
N THR A 193 -4.77 26.01 -5.67
CA THR A 193 -3.61 26.83 -5.36
C THR A 193 -2.30 26.14 -5.79
N THR A 194 -1.29 26.94 -6.11
CA THR A 194 0.07 26.47 -6.37
C THR A 194 0.94 26.44 -5.11
N ASP A 195 0.49 27.07 -4.01
CA ASP A 195 1.18 27.04 -2.72
C ASP A 195 0.87 25.74 -1.97
N PRO A 196 1.88 24.87 -1.74
CA PRO A 196 1.67 23.60 -1.05
C PRO A 196 1.13 23.76 0.38
N GLU A 197 1.58 24.77 1.11
CA GLU A 197 1.12 24.99 2.49
C GLU A 197 -0.34 25.42 2.55
N ALA A 198 -0.75 26.32 1.67
CA ALA A 198 -2.16 26.71 1.50
C ALA A 198 -3.02 25.51 1.09
N LEU A 199 -2.52 24.64 0.21
CA LEU A 199 -3.20 23.40 -0.20
C LEU A 199 -3.41 22.46 0.99
N GLY A 200 -2.37 22.24 1.80
CA GLY A 200 -2.46 21.39 2.99
C GLY A 200 -3.53 21.90 3.97
N ARG A 201 -3.57 23.21 4.24
CA ARG A 201 -4.63 23.83 5.05
C ARG A 201 -6.01 23.64 4.43
N LEU A 202 -6.18 23.96 3.15
CA LEU A 202 -7.45 23.86 2.47
C LEU A 202 -8.02 22.43 2.49
N CYS A 203 -7.19 21.44 2.19
CA CYS A 203 -7.64 20.02 2.18
C CYS A 203 -8.00 19.54 3.60
N ALA A 204 -7.29 20.00 4.64
CA ALA A 204 -7.65 19.72 6.03
C ALA A 204 -8.97 20.40 6.41
N GLU A 205 -9.18 21.66 6.03
CA GLU A 205 -10.45 22.38 6.22
C GLU A 205 -11.62 21.72 5.49
N LEU A 206 -11.41 21.20 4.27
CA LEU A 206 -12.43 20.46 3.55
C LEU A 206 -12.82 19.15 4.27
N LEU A 207 -11.86 18.46 4.89
CA LEU A 207 -12.16 17.33 5.76
C LEU A 207 -13.01 17.76 6.96
N GLU A 208 -12.64 18.85 7.65
CA GLU A 208 -13.40 19.34 8.80
C GLU A 208 -14.82 19.73 8.41
N ARG A 209 -14.98 20.46 7.30
CA ARG A 209 -16.31 20.84 6.77
C ARG A 209 -17.17 19.62 6.46
N GLU A 210 -16.57 18.56 5.90
CA GLU A 210 -17.31 17.32 5.64
C GLU A 210 -17.73 16.64 6.96
N ILE A 211 -16.87 16.57 7.97
CA ILE A 211 -17.20 16.04 9.29
C ILE A 211 -18.39 16.82 9.89
N LEU A 212 -18.37 18.16 9.80
CA LEU A 212 -19.45 19.02 10.30
C LEU A 212 -20.74 18.80 9.50
N TYR A 213 -20.65 18.70 8.17
CA TYR A 213 -21.82 18.49 7.29
C TYR A 213 -22.48 17.13 7.54
N GLN A 214 -21.68 16.07 7.72
CA GLN A 214 -22.18 14.73 8.05
C GLN A 214 -22.75 14.64 9.48
N GLY A 215 -22.48 15.60 10.33
CA GLY A 215 -22.72 15.58 11.77
C GLY A 215 -21.60 14.83 12.51
N PRO A 216 -20.78 15.50 13.31
CA PRO A 216 -19.60 14.92 13.97
C PRO A 216 -19.88 13.62 14.72
N LYS A 217 -21.06 13.53 15.35
CA LYS A 217 -21.51 12.32 16.07
C LYS A 217 -21.96 11.17 15.17
N SER A 218 -21.92 11.30 13.85
CA SER A 218 -22.18 10.21 12.91
C SER A 218 -20.90 9.64 12.25
N VAL A 219 -19.77 10.37 12.39
CA VAL A 219 -18.49 9.98 11.78
C VAL A 219 -17.69 9.14 12.77
N ALA A 220 -17.37 7.90 12.38
CA ALA A 220 -16.57 6.97 13.18
C ALA A 220 -15.07 7.20 12.98
N ALA A 221 -14.63 7.32 11.73
CA ALA A 221 -13.22 7.39 11.40
C ALA A 221 -12.94 8.18 10.12
N PHE A 222 -11.73 8.71 10.03
CA PHE A 222 -11.07 9.11 8.79
C PHE A 222 -9.95 8.13 8.49
N ILE A 223 -9.87 7.61 7.25
CA ILE A 223 -8.81 6.74 6.79
C ILE A 223 -8.05 7.38 5.64
N ALA A 224 -6.72 7.31 5.68
CA ALA A 224 -5.87 7.68 4.56
C ALA A 224 -4.52 6.96 4.58
N GLU A 225 -3.92 6.83 3.40
CA GLU A 225 -2.53 6.42 3.21
C GLU A 225 -1.62 7.60 3.54
N PRO A 226 -0.53 7.47 4.33
CA PRO A 226 0.43 8.56 4.57
C PRO A 226 0.94 9.23 3.28
N VAL A 227 1.25 8.42 2.27
CA VAL A 227 1.44 8.81 0.87
C VAL A 227 0.53 7.91 0.04
N GLN A 228 -0.38 8.48 -0.73
CA GLN A 228 -1.29 7.68 -1.56
C GLN A 228 -0.52 6.96 -2.66
N GLY A 229 -0.57 5.63 -2.64
CA GLY A 229 0.17 4.79 -3.59
C GLY A 229 -0.47 4.74 -4.96
N ALA A 230 -1.55 3.97 -5.07
CA ALA A 230 -2.26 3.73 -6.33
C ALA A 230 -2.88 5.00 -6.94
N GLY A 231 -3.10 6.03 -6.14
CA GLY A 231 -3.53 7.37 -6.60
C GLY A 231 -2.49 8.13 -7.41
N GLY A 232 -1.24 7.62 -7.49
CA GLY A 232 -0.14 8.21 -8.26
C GLY A 232 1.03 8.73 -7.41
N VAL A 233 1.32 8.10 -6.30
CA VAL A 233 2.36 8.53 -5.32
C VAL A 233 2.17 9.98 -4.89
N ILE A 234 1.00 10.26 -4.31
CA ILE A 234 0.67 11.62 -3.86
C ILE A 234 1.26 11.85 -2.48
N VAL A 235 2.31 12.65 -2.42
CA VAL A 235 2.94 13.12 -1.19
C VAL A 235 2.21 14.38 -0.72
N PRO A 236 1.57 14.36 0.45
CA PRO A 236 0.85 15.53 0.94
C PRO A 236 1.82 16.65 1.39
N PRO A 237 1.39 17.92 1.41
CA PRO A 237 2.13 19.00 2.03
C PRO A 237 2.47 18.71 3.50
N ALA A 238 3.60 19.26 3.97
CA ALA A 238 4.13 18.95 5.31
C ALA A 238 3.17 19.26 6.46
N ASN A 239 2.33 20.27 6.31
CA ASN A 239 1.36 20.69 7.32
C ASN A 239 0.04 19.89 7.30
N TYR A 240 -0.21 19.06 6.28
CA TYR A 240 -1.51 18.39 6.12
C TYR A 240 -1.81 17.39 7.25
N TRP A 241 -0.90 16.46 7.52
CA TRP A 241 -1.12 15.41 8.51
C TRP A 241 -1.27 15.93 9.95
N PRO A 242 -0.42 16.89 10.43
CA PRO A 242 -0.66 17.54 11.74
C PRO A 242 -2.05 18.16 11.87
N LEU A 243 -2.52 18.89 10.84
CA LEU A 243 -3.85 19.50 10.83
C LEU A 243 -4.97 18.44 10.84
N VAL A 244 -4.81 17.36 10.08
CA VAL A 244 -5.76 16.23 10.10
C VAL A 244 -5.87 15.62 11.49
N ARG A 245 -4.74 15.42 12.20
CA ARG A 245 -4.77 14.87 13.56
C ARG A 245 -5.54 15.80 14.52
N GLU A 246 -5.26 17.10 14.48
CA GLU A 246 -5.95 18.10 15.27
C GLU A 246 -7.46 18.11 15.03
N ILE A 247 -7.89 18.03 13.77
CA ILE A 247 -9.31 17.97 13.38
C ILE A 247 -9.96 16.69 13.92
N CYS A 248 -9.31 15.54 13.74
CA CYS A 248 -9.82 14.27 14.24
C CYS A 248 -9.98 14.29 15.76
N ASP A 249 -9.01 14.86 16.49
CA ASP A 249 -9.07 15.01 17.94
C ASP A 249 -10.20 15.93 18.38
N ARG A 250 -10.36 17.08 17.73
CA ARG A 250 -11.39 18.09 18.03
C ARG A 250 -12.80 17.52 17.92
N HIS A 251 -13.04 16.66 16.90
CA HIS A 251 -14.36 16.08 16.64
C HIS A 251 -14.53 14.66 17.16
N GLY A 252 -13.51 14.12 17.81
CA GLY A 252 -13.51 12.76 18.33
C GLY A 252 -13.49 11.65 17.23
N VAL A 253 -13.14 11.98 16.00
CA VAL A 253 -13.06 11.03 14.87
C VAL A 253 -11.80 10.19 15.02
N LEU A 254 -11.89 8.85 14.89
CA LEU A 254 -10.72 8.00 14.90
C LEU A 254 -9.89 8.19 13.61
N LEU A 255 -8.58 8.30 13.75
CA LEU A 255 -7.65 8.34 12.63
C LEU A 255 -7.11 6.95 12.34
N ILE A 256 -7.34 6.45 11.12
CA ILE A 256 -6.81 5.20 10.61
C ILE A 256 -5.70 5.51 9.60
N SER A 257 -4.46 5.11 9.91
CA SER A 257 -3.34 5.17 8.97
C SER A 257 -3.27 3.86 8.17
N ASP A 258 -3.51 3.94 6.87
CA ASP A 258 -3.30 2.79 5.97
C ASP A 258 -1.82 2.72 5.58
N GLU A 259 -1.08 1.90 6.30
CA GLU A 259 0.35 1.64 6.11
C GLU A 259 0.63 0.40 5.24
N VAL A 260 -0.34 -0.06 4.50
CA VAL A 260 -0.22 -1.27 3.66
C VAL A 260 0.91 -1.14 2.65
N VAL A 261 1.13 0.05 2.08
CA VAL A 261 2.27 0.33 1.18
C VAL A 261 3.40 1.04 1.91
N THR A 262 3.08 2.01 2.74
CA THR A 262 4.02 2.97 3.33
C THR A 262 4.81 2.42 4.51
N GLY A 263 4.33 1.34 5.12
CA GLY A 263 4.94 0.71 6.28
C GLY A 263 6.25 -0.04 5.99
N PHE A 264 6.95 -0.35 7.06
CA PHE A 264 8.15 -1.17 7.08
C PHE A 264 9.29 -0.63 6.21
N GLY A 265 9.57 0.67 6.34
CA GLY A 265 10.76 1.30 5.77
C GLY A 265 10.53 2.00 4.41
N ARG A 266 9.41 1.78 3.72
CA ARG A 266 9.18 2.25 2.34
C ARG A 266 9.43 3.74 2.12
N LEU A 267 8.99 4.57 3.06
CA LEU A 267 9.11 6.03 2.96
C LEU A 267 10.40 6.61 3.60
N GLY A 268 11.35 5.76 3.97
CA GLY A 268 12.56 6.23 4.67
C GLY A 268 12.39 6.35 6.20
N SER A 269 11.31 5.84 6.71
CA SER A 269 11.03 5.67 8.14
C SER A 269 10.25 4.36 8.33
N MET A 270 10.30 3.76 9.52
CA MET A 270 9.66 2.47 9.78
C MET A 270 8.18 2.48 9.39
N PHE A 271 7.45 3.56 9.71
CA PHE A 271 6.06 3.78 9.31
C PHE A 271 5.89 5.16 8.69
N GLY A 272 4.98 5.27 7.72
CA GLY A 272 4.75 6.49 6.97
C GLY A 272 4.24 7.64 7.85
N CYS A 273 3.30 7.37 8.77
CA CYS A 273 2.77 8.40 9.69
C CYS A 273 3.86 9.00 10.59
N ARG A 274 4.93 8.25 10.88
CA ARG A 274 6.08 8.71 11.69
C ARG A 274 6.82 9.87 11.04
N HIS A 275 6.84 9.94 9.70
CA HIS A 275 7.48 11.02 8.96
C HIS A 275 6.92 12.41 9.35
N TRP A 276 5.62 12.47 9.65
CA TRP A 276 4.93 13.70 10.08
C TRP A 276 4.72 13.79 11.60
N GLY A 277 5.25 12.85 12.38
CA GLY A 277 5.07 12.80 13.83
C GLY A 277 3.62 12.54 14.27
N VAL A 278 2.79 11.99 13.39
CA VAL A 278 1.36 11.74 13.65
C VAL A 278 1.15 10.38 14.29
N LYS A 279 0.33 10.34 15.34
CA LYS A 279 -0.08 9.14 16.06
C LYS A 279 -1.52 8.78 15.69
N PRO A 280 -1.75 7.79 14.84
CA PRO A 280 -3.10 7.33 14.53
C PRO A 280 -3.72 6.53 15.68
N ASP A 281 -5.04 6.33 15.62
CA ASP A 281 -5.74 5.46 16.57
C ASP A 281 -5.67 3.99 16.13
N ILE A 282 -5.63 3.76 14.82
CA ILE A 282 -5.52 2.43 14.19
C ILE A 282 -4.50 2.50 13.06
N MET A 283 -3.68 1.46 12.93
CA MET A 283 -2.75 1.29 11.81
C MET A 283 -3.02 -0.01 11.08
N VAL A 284 -2.98 0.02 9.74
CA VAL A 284 -3.29 -1.14 8.89
C VAL A 284 -2.06 -1.54 8.10
N PHE A 285 -1.74 -2.83 8.09
CA PHE A 285 -0.53 -3.38 7.47
C PHE A 285 -0.82 -4.59 6.57
N ALA A 286 -0.02 -4.75 5.54
CA ALA A 286 0.14 -5.95 4.72
C ALA A 286 1.48 -5.86 3.97
N LYS A 287 1.60 -6.42 2.77
CA LYS A 287 2.72 -6.26 1.84
C LYS A 287 4.10 -6.40 2.50
N GLY A 288 4.73 -5.27 2.84
CA GLY A 288 6.06 -5.22 3.45
C GLY A 288 6.17 -5.93 4.81
N ILE A 289 5.07 -6.27 5.46
CA ILE A 289 5.07 -7.01 6.73
C ILE A 289 5.85 -8.33 6.65
N ASN A 290 5.82 -9.01 5.50
CA ASN A 290 6.59 -10.23 5.25
C ASN A 290 7.16 -10.33 3.83
N SER A 291 7.30 -9.20 3.15
CA SER A 291 7.84 -9.08 1.79
C SER A 291 7.17 -10.00 0.76
N GLY A 292 5.89 -10.33 0.96
CA GLY A 292 5.11 -11.12 0.01
C GLY A 292 5.41 -12.63 0.01
N TYR A 293 6.18 -13.15 0.95
CA TYR A 293 6.48 -14.58 1.04
C TYR A 293 5.24 -15.42 1.31
N VAL A 294 4.34 -14.94 2.19
CA VAL A 294 3.07 -15.62 2.52
C VAL A 294 2.00 -14.54 2.73
N PRO A 295 0.75 -14.73 2.27
CA PRO A 295 -0.33 -13.77 2.53
C PRO A 295 -0.50 -13.46 4.01
N LEU A 296 -0.47 -12.17 4.38
CA LEU A 296 -0.65 -11.67 5.74
C LEU A 296 -1.11 -10.21 5.73
N GLY A 297 -2.00 -9.89 6.66
CA GLY A 297 -2.37 -8.53 7.02
C GLY A 297 -2.46 -8.39 8.53
N ALA A 298 -2.37 -7.17 9.02
CA ALA A 298 -2.53 -6.86 10.43
C ALA A 298 -3.18 -5.49 10.61
N THR A 299 -3.99 -5.37 11.66
CA THR A 299 -4.59 -4.12 12.11
C THR A 299 -4.16 -3.91 13.56
N LEU A 300 -3.42 -2.84 13.82
CA LEU A 300 -2.98 -2.47 15.15
C LEU A 300 -3.86 -1.35 15.69
N MET A 301 -4.03 -1.32 17.00
CA MET A 301 -4.82 -0.31 17.69
C MET A 301 -4.09 0.23 18.91
N ASN A 302 -4.33 1.52 19.20
CA ASN A 302 -3.83 2.17 20.41
C ASN A 302 -4.61 1.73 21.66
N ALA A 303 -4.14 2.12 22.85
CA ALA A 303 -4.79 1.76 24.11
C ALA A 303 -6.25 2.23 24.16
N ARG A 304 -6.55 3.46 23.68
CA ARG A 304 -7.91 4.00 23.65
C ARG A 304 -8.89 3.06 22.94
N VAL A 305 -8.50 2.53 21.78
CA VAL A 305 -9.35 1.60 21.00
C VAL A 305 -9.35 0.21 21.64
N ALA A 306 -8.17 -0.29 22.04
CA ALA A 306 -8.01 -1.64 22.58
C ALA A 306 -8.77 -1.85 23.89
N ASP A 307 -8.75 -0.85 24.80
CA ASP A 307 -9.37 -0.94 26.12
C ASP A 307 -10.90 -0.96 26.04
N ALA A 308 -11.50 -0.39 25.00
CA ALA A 308 -12.94 -0.48 24.78
C ALA A 308 -13.46 -1.90 24.57
N PHE A 309 -12.58 -2.86 24.28
CA PHE A 309 -12.91 -4.29 24.15
C PHE A 309 -12.60 -5.10 25.42
N LEU A 310 -12.15 -4.44 26.49
CA LEU A 310 -11.97 -5.05 27.81
C LEU A 310 -13.26 -4.83 28.61
N THR A 311 -13.90 -5.89 29.03
CA THR A 311 -15.07 -5.82 29.92
C THR A 311 -14.68 -6.21 31.34
N PRO A 312 -15.14 -5.48 32.38
CA PRO A 312 -14.83 -5.78 33.76
C PRO A 312 -15.51 -7.05 34.30
N ASP A 313 -16.60 -7.49 33.71
CA ASP A 313 -17.44 -8.55 34.25
C ASP A 313 -17.82 -9.65 33.24
N GLU A 314 -17.94 -10.88 33.72
CA GLU A 314 -18.27 -12.08 32.97
C GLU A 314 -19.66 -12.04 32.27
N ALA A 315 -20.48 -11.04 32.59
CA ALA A 315 -21.91 -11.04 32.28
C ALA A 315 -22.26 -10.77 30.81
N GLU A 316 -21.34 -10.17 29.98
CA GLU A 316 -21.68 -9.76 28.62
C GLU A 316 -20.61 -10.12 27.56
N PHE A 317 -20.11 -11.36 27.63
CA PHE A 317 -19.14 -11.87 26.64
C PHE A 317 -19.56 -11.59 25.20
N THR A 318 -20.85 -11.75 24.87
CA THR A 318 -21.37 -11.58 23.52
C THR A 318 -21.36 -10.14 23.03
N MET A 319 -21.52 -9.17 23.92
CA MET A 319 -21.55 -7.74 23.56
C MET A 319 -20.14 -7.15 23.36
N ALA A 320 -19.17 -7.66 24.11
CA ALA A 320 -17.78 -7.18 24.08
C ALA A 320 -16.92 -7.88 23.02
N ALA A 321 -17.27 -9.07 22.62
CA ALA A 321 -16.50 -9.84 21.66
C ALA A 321 -16.43 -9.13 20.29
N PHE A 322 -15.25 -9.09 19.71
CA PHE A 322 -15.05 -8.65 18.33
C PHE A 322 -15.44 -9.79 17.36
N TRP A 323 -16.72 -9.81 16.96
CA TRP A 323 -17.29 -10.85 16.08
C TRP A 323 -16.77 -10.69 14.64
N HIS A 324 -15.46 -10.80 14.46
CA HIS A 324 -14.79 -10.78 13.18
C HIS A 324 -13.56 -11.66 13.23
N GLY A 325 -13.28 -12.34 12.13
CA GLY A 325 -12.11 -13.20 11.98
C GLY A 325 -12.15 -13.96 10.67
N ASN A 326 -10.98 -14.25 10.13
CA ASN A 326 -10.81 -15.06 8.93
C ASN A 326 -10.14 -16.38 9.32
N THR A 327 -10.43 -17.46 8.61
CA THR A 327 -9.87 -18.79 8.87
C THR A 327 -8.34 -18.75 8.97
N TYR A 328 -7.69 -17.97 8.12
CA TYR A 328 -6.23 -17.88 8.06
C TYR A 328 -5.64 -16.69 8.83
N ALA A 329 -6.44 -16.02 9.67
CA ALA A 329 -5.93 -14.95 10.54
C ALA A 329 -4.81 -15.50 11.44
N GLY A 330 -3.65 -14.82 11.44
CA GLY A 330 -2.49 -15.24 12.23
C GLY A 330 -1.92 -16.60 11.83
N HIS A 331 -1.99 -16.96 10.55
CA HIS A 331 -1.42 -18.22 10.04
C HIS A 331 0.03 -18.39 10.49
N PRO A 332 0.40 -19.50 11.17
CA PRO A 332 1.73 -19.63 11.78
C PRO A 332 2.87 -19.51 10.79
N LEU A 333 2.76 -20.05 9.57
CA LEU A 333 3.78 -19.88 8.52
C LEU A 333 3.95 -18.42 8.12
N ALA A 334 2.83 -17.69 7.97
CA ALA A 334 2.86 -16.29 7.58
C ALA A 334 3.48 -15.41 8.68
N CYS A 335 3.16 -15.71 9.94
CA CYS A 335 3.72 -15.02 11.10
C CYS A 335 5.21 -15.34 11.29
N ALA A 336 5.65 -16.58 11.08
CA ALA A 336 7.06 -16.95 11.12
C ALA A 336 7.86 -16.24 10.01
N ALA A 337 7.34 -16.18 8.80
CA ALA A 337 7.92 -15.42 7.71
C ALA A 337 8.03 -13.93 8.05
N ALA A 338 6.98 -13.34 8.65
CA ALA A 338 6.95 -11.94 9.04
C ALA A 338 7.98 -11.63 10.14
N LEU A 339 8.11 -12.48 11.15
CA LEU A 339 9.12 -12.34 12.22
C LEU A 339 10.54 -12.28 11.64
N ALA A 340 10.87 -13.19 10.72
CA ALA A 340 12.17 -13.18 10.05
C ALA A 340 12.36 -11.91 9.18
N ASN A 341 11.34 -11.56 8.40
CA ASN A 341 11.36 -10.38 7.53
C ASN A 341 11.56 -9.08 8.32
N LEU A 342 10.84 -8.89 9.41
CA LEU A 342 10.90 -7.66 10.19
C LEU A 342 12.24 -7.52 10.95
N ARG A 343 12.85 -8.64 11.37
CA ARG A 343 14.23 -8.63 11.89
C ARG A 343 15.20 -8.12 10.83
N ILE A 344 15.12 -8.63 9.60
CA ILE A 344 15.96 -8.15 8.48
C ILE A 344 15.79 -6.65 8.27
N VAL A 345 14.53 -6.15 8.27
CA VAL A 345 14.26 -4.72 8.09
C VAL A 345 14.94 -3.87 9.18
N GLU A 346 14.88 -4.33 10.45
CA GLU A 346 15.52 -3.63 11.58
C GLU A 346 17.05 -3.78 11.55
N ASP A 347 17.57 -5.01 11.43
CA ASP A 347 19.00 -5.32 11.53
C ASP A 347 19.82 -4.69 10.41
N GLU A 348 19.28 -4.65 9.19
CA GLU A 348 19.90 -4.04 8.03
C GLU A 348 19.56 -2.53 7.88
N ALA A 349 18.77 -1.97 8.79
CA ALA A 349 18.34 -0.56 8.78
C ALA A 349 17.78 -0.12 7.42
N LEU A 350 16.89 -0.94 6.84
CA LEU A 350 16.41 -0.76 5.47
C LEU A 350 15.57 0.51 5.28
N ASP A 351 15.00 1.06 6.33
CA ASP A 351 14.36 2.37 6.32
C ASP A 351 15.36 3.51 6.06
N ARG A 352 16.57 3.44 6.65
CA ARG A 352 17.63 4.41 6.37
C ARG A 352 18.14 4.28 4.94
N ASN A 353 18.35 3.06 4.46
CA ASN A 353 18.73 2.84 3.06
C ASN A 353 17.67 3.41 2.11
N ALA A 354 16.39 3.20 2.41
CA ALA A 354 15.30 3.76 1.61
C ALA A 354 15.30 5.30 1.62
N ALA A 355 15.63 5.94 2.75
CA ALA A 355 15.76 7.39 2.82
C ALA A 355 16.91 7.89 1.94
N GLU A 356 18.10 7.30 2.09
CA GLU A 356 19.33 7.75 1.41
C GLU A 356 19.32 7.48 -0.10
N VAL A 357 19.03 6.23 -0.48
CA VAL A 357 19.00 5.83 -1.90
C VAL A 357 17.76 6.40 -2.59
N GLY A 358 16.64 6.53 -1.86
CA GLY A 358 15.43 7.17 -2.36
C GLY A 358 15.64 8.65 -2.68
N ALA A 359 16.30 9.40 -1.81
CA ALA A 359 16.64 10.80 -2.06
C ALA A 359 17.58 10.93 -3.28
N TYR A 360 18.57 10.04 -3.41
CA TYR A 360 19.44 9.98 -4.56
C TYR A 360 18.68 9.72 -5.87
N LEU A 361 17.84 8.68 -5.88
CA LEU A 361 17.03 8.30 -7.05
C LEU A 361 16.05 9.41 -7.45
N LEU A 362 15.40 10.04 -6.49
CA LEU A 362 14.50 11.17 -6.72
C LEU A 362 15.23 12.36 -7.36
N ALA A 363 16.43 12.69 -6.87
CA ALA A 363 17.24 13.76 -7.43
C ALA A 363 17.65 13.48 -8.89
N ARG A 364 18.07 12.23 -9.18
CA ARG A 364 18.42 11.80 -10.54
C ARG A 364 17.22 11.89 -11.49
N LEU A 365 16.03 11.45 -11.05
CA LEU A 365 14.81 11.53 -11.87
C LEU A 365 14.31 12.96 -12.08
N LYS A 366 14.49 13.85 -11.09
CA LYS A 366 14.23 15.29 -11.26
C LYS A 366 15.21 15.94 -12.26
N ASP A 367 16.45 15.52 -12.29
CA ASP A 367 17.42 15.97 -13.31
C ASP A 367 16.98 15.51 -14.71
N VAL A 368 16.52 14.27 -14.87
CA VAL A 368 15.91 13.78 -16.13
C VAL A 368 14.70 14.64 -16.54
N GLN A 369 13.83 15.00 -15.59
CA GLN A 369 12.66 15.86 -15.83
C GLN A 369 13.06 17.19 -16.49
N THR A 370 14.21 17.79 -16.13
CA THR A 370 14.65 19.07 -16.71
C THR A 370 14.98 18.98 -18.20
N ARG A 371 15.21 17.78 -18.71
CA ARG A 371 15.59 17.54 -20.12
C ARG A 371 14.43 17.01 -20.98
N HIS A 372 13.36 16.59 -20.34
CA HIS A 372 12.23 15.95 -21.02
C HIS A 372 10.90 16.65 -20.70
N PRO A 373 10.37 17.48 -21.62
CA PRO A 373 9.20 18.33 -21.34
C PRO A 373 7.92 17.54 -21.07
N HIS A 374 7.86 16.28 -21.52
CA HIS A 374 6.72 15.40 -21.25
C HIS A 374 6.73 14.73 -19.87
N ILE A 375 7.77 14.93 -19.07
CA ILE A 375 7.79 14.58 -17.65
C ILE A 375 7.25 15.77 -16.85
N GLY A 376 5.96 15.76 -16.55
CA GLY A 376 5.27 16.88 -15.92
C GLY A 376 5.60 17.04 -14.44
N ASP A 377 5.74 15.92 -13.71
CA ASP A 377 6.04 15.95 -12.28
C ASP A 377 6.83 14.70 -11.84
N VAL A 378 7.81 14.91 -10.97
CA VAL A 378 8.55 13.85 -10.28
C VAL A 378 8.48 14.10 -8.78
N ARG A 379 7.75 13.22 -8.08
CA ARG A 379 7.48 13.33 -6.65
C ARG A 379 7.73 12.01 -5.93
N GLY A 380 8.02 12.06 -4.64
CA GLY A 380 8.22 10.83 -3.87
C GLY A 380 8.82 11.08 -2.51
N LEU A 381 8.87 10.01 -1.72
CA LEU A 381 9.48 9.96 -0.40
C LEU A 381 10.06 8.57 -0.17
N GLY A 382 11.32 8.49 0.28
CA GLY A 382 12.02 7.22 0.37
C GLY A 382 12.08 6.51 -0.99
N LEU A 383 11.91 5.21 -1.01
CA LEU A 383 11.85 4.39 -2.23
C LEU A 383 10.39 4.20 -2.71
N MET A 384 9.65 5.29 -2.78
CA MET A 384 8.30 5.36 -3.35
C MET A 384 8.20 6.65 -4.17
N ILE A 385 8.38 6.53 -5.50
CA ILE A 385 8.49 7.67 -6.41
C ILE A 385 7.45 7.53 -7.54
N GLY A 386 6.77 8.63 -7.85
CA GLY A 386 5.88 8.78 -8.99
C GLY A 386 6.47 9.70 -10.03
N ILE A 387 6.41 9.29 -11.30
CA ILE A 387 6.82 10.10 -12.45
C ILE A 387 5.58 10.26 -13.33
N GLU A 388 5.07 11.47 -13.41
CA GLU A 388 3.84 11.76 -14.14
C GLU A 388 4.14 12.34 -15.52
N LEU A 389 3.57 11.72 -16.55
CA LEU A 389 3.72 12.15 -17.93
C LEU A 389 2.58 13.07 -18.34
N VAL A 390 2.89 14.08 -19.13
CA VAL A 390 1.95 15.02 -19.69
C VAL A 390 2.23 15.22 -21.20
N ARG A 391 1.15 15.39 -21.96
CA ARG A 391 1.24 15.77 -23.38
C ARG A 391 1.65 17.23 -23.51
N ASP A 392 1.10 18.06 -22.66
CA ASP A 392 1.36 19.50 -22.62
C ASP A 392 1.74 19.90 -21.17
N PRO A 393 2.96 20.37 -20.93
CA PRO A 393 3.44 20.74 -19.61
C PRO A 393 2.74 22.01 -19.06
N GLU A 394 2.22 22.90 -19.89
CA GLU A 394 1.56 24.12 -19.44
C GLU A 394 0.13 23.84 -18.95
N THR A 395 -0.64 23.10 -19.72
CA THR A 395 -2.02 22.72 -19.38
C THR A 395 -2.10 21.48 -18.50
N LYS A 396 -1.00 20.74 -18.38
CA LYS A 396 -0.90 19.42 -17.72
C LYS A 396 -1.81 18.37 -18.37
N GLU A 397 -2.12 18.53 -19.65
CA GLU A 397 -2.95 17.58 -20.37
C GLU A 397 -2.26 16.22 -20.46
N VAL A 398 -3.01 15.15 -20.17
CA VAL A 398 -2.50 13.79 -20.24
C VAL A 398 -2.49 13.27 -21.67
N PHE A 399 -1.65 12.27 -21.94
CA PHE A 399 -1.69 11.57 -23.21
C PHE A 399 -3.00 10.79 -23.40
N ASP A 400 -3.44 10.62 -24.64
CA ASP A 400 -4.51 9.69 -24.94
C ASP A 400 -4.06 8.26 -24.57
N LEU A 401 -4.78 7.64 -23.64
CA LEU A 401 -4.48 6.27 -23.18
C LEU A 401 -4.44 5.26 -24.33
N LYS A 402 -5.18 5.50 -25.43
CA LYS A 402 -5.18 4.64 -26.62
C LYS A 402 -3.85 4.68 -27.39
N ARG A 403 -3.07 5.76 -27.25
CA ARG A 403 -1.74 5.85 -27.88
C ARG A 403 -0.67 5.01 -27.17
N GLY A 404 -0.93 4.58 -25.94
CA GLY A 404 -0.05 3.70 -25.20
C GLY A 404 1.34 4.28 -24.89
N PHE A 405 1.47 5.61 -24.79
CA PHE A 405 2.74 6.30 -24.57
C PHE A 405 3.48 5.76 -23.35
N GLY A 406 2.83 5.69 -22.20
CA GLY A 406 3.40 5.12 -20.99
C GLY A 406 3.71 3.61 -21.12
N ALA A 407 2.83 2.85 -21.75
CA ALA A 407 3.06 1.42 -21.99
C ALA A 407 4.30 1.18 -22.87
N ARG A 408 4.50 2.02 -23.89
CA ARG A 408 5.68 1.95 -24.78
C ARG A 408 6.98 2.22 -24.01
N ILE A 409 7.00 3.21 -23.12
CA ILE A 409 8.16 3.49 -22.26
C ILE A 409 8.43 2.29 -21.34
N ALA A 410 7.40 1.71 -20.71
CA ALA A 410 7.56 0.54 -19.85
C ALA A 410 8.16 -0.66 -20.62
N ASP A 411 7.72 -0.91 -21.85
CA ASP A 411 8.27 -1.95 -22.72
C ASP A 411 9.73 -1.70 -23.08
N LEU A 412 10.10 -0.46 -23.35
CA LEU A 412 11.48 -0.07 -23.63
C LEU A 412 12.40 -0.19 -22.41
N CYS A 413 11.89 0.11 -21.20
CA CYS A 413 12.59 -0.15 -19.94
C CYS A 413 12.80 -1.65 -19.73
N ARG A 414 11.75 -2.45 -19.96
CA ARG A 414 11.81 -3.91 -19.87
C ARG A 414 12.83 -4.49 -20.85
N ALA A 415 12.87 -4.00 -22.07
CA ALA A 415 13.87 -4.41 -23.04
C ALA A 415 15.31 -4.16 -22.53
N ARG A 416 15.51 -3.11 -21.71
CA ARG A 416 16.78 -2.72 -21.07
C ARG A 416 17.02 -3.39 -19.71
N GLY A 417 16.17 -4.35 -19.32
CA GLY A 417 16.36 -5.09 -18.07
C GLY A 417 15.83 -4.39 -16.82
N VAL A 418 14.86 -3.48 -16.96
CA VAL A 418 14.22 -2.79 -15.81
C VAL A 418 12.71 -2.93 -15.89
N LEU A 419 12.09 -3.44 -14.82
CA LEU A 419 10.63 -3.49 -14.68
C LEU A 419 10.16 -2.29 -13.86
N ILE A 420 9.34 -1.45 -14.47
CA ILE A 420 8.65 -0.34 -13.79
C ILE A 420 7.16 -0.41 -14.10
N ARG A 421 6.34 0.04 -13.15
CA ARG A 421 4.89 -0.01 -13.28
C ARG A 421 4.35 1.29 -13.86
N ASN A 422 3.61 1.17 -14.95
CA ASN A 422 2.81 2.26 -15.49
C ASN A 422 1.36 2.16 -14.99
N LEU A 423 0.84 3.22 -14.40
CA LEU A 423 -0.56 3.41 -14.05
C LEU A 423 -1.08 4.58 -14.89
N ALA A 424 -1.66 4.29 -16.05
CA ALA A 424 -2.03 5.29 -17.05
C ALA A 424 -0.82 6.17 -17.43
N ASP A 425 -0.79 7.44 -17.06
CA ASP A 425 0.31 8.36 -17.35
C ASP A 425 1.30 8.54 -16.20
N THR A 426 1.17 7.76 -15.14
CA THR A 426 2.08 7.84 -13.99
C THR A 426 2.87 6.56 -13.85
N PHE A 427 4.19 6.66 -13.89
CA PHE A 427 5.08 5.57 -13.51
C PHE A 427 5.28 5.53 -12.02
N ILE A 428 5.24 4.31 -11.48
CA ILE A 428 5.53 4.05 -10.08
C ILE A 428 6.86 3.34 -9.99
N VAL A 429 7.78 3.93 -9.25
CA VAL A 429 9.08 3.37 -8.92
C VAL A 429 9.11 3.08 -7.43
N SER A 430 9.14 1.79 -7.09
CA SER A 430 9.07 1.34 -5.69
C SER A 430 9.88 0.05 -5.50
N PRO A 431 11.20 0.05 -5.79
CA PRO A 431 12.04 -1.14 -5.76
C PRO A 431 12.17 -1.74 -4.35
N PRO A 432 12.77 -2.93 -4.19
CA PRO A 432 13.17 -3.45 -2.88
C PRO A 432 14.04 -2.44 -2.11
N LEU A 433 13.88 -2.41 -0.78
CA LEU A 433 14.58 -1.43 0.07
C LEU A 433 16.09 -1.66 0.16
N ILE A 434 16.56 -2.80 -0.30
CA ILE A 434 17.98 -3.15 -0.46
C ILE A 434 18.61 -2.57 -1.74
N LEU A 435 17.90 -1.69 -2.46
CA LEU A 435 18.41 -1.06 -3.67
C LEU A 435 19.70 -0.29 -3.37
N GLU A 436 20.70 -0.41 -4.23
CA GLU A 436 21.93 0.35 -4.18
C GLU A 436 21.93 1.46 -5.26
N ARG A 437 22.80 2.47 -5.12
CA ARG A 437 22.89 3.59 -6.09
C ARG A 437 23.17 3.12 -7.52
N GLN A 438 24.01 2.10 -7.71
CA GLN A 438 24.29 1.55 -9.06
C GLN A 438 23.04 0.97 -9.73
N HIS A 439 22.14 0.37 -8.95
CA HIS A 439 20.86 -0.11 -9.47
C HIS A 439 19.94 1.06 -9.82
N ALA A 440 19.94 2.11 -8.99
CA ALA A 440 19.19 3.34 -9.23
C ALA A 440 19.67 4.02 -10.53
N ASP A 441 20.98 4.11 -10.76
CA ASP A 441 21.55 4.64 -12.01
C ASP A 441 21.08 3.84 -13.22
N THR A 442 21.17 2.51 -13.16
CA THR A 442 20.68 1.63 -14.25
C THR A 442 19.20 1.86 -14.54
N MET A 443 18.37 2.05 -13.50
CA MET A 443 16.94 2.32 -13.66
C MET A 443 16.68 3.67 -14.31
N VAL A 444 17.39 4.72 -13.88
CA VAL A 444 17.25 6.07 -14.44
C VAL A 444 17.70 6.10 -15.89
N ASP A 445 18.86 5.54 -16.22
CA ASP A 445 19.41 5.51 -17.59
C ASP A 445 18.47 4.74 -18.54
N ALA A 446 17.89 3.62 -18.08
CA ALA A 446 16.92 2.87 -18.86
C ALA A 446 15.62 3.65 -19.10
N PHE A 447 15.14 4.39 -18.10
CA PHE A 447 13.95 5.21 -18.19
C PHE A 447 14.18 6.42 -19.10
N GLU A 448 15.24 7.18 -18.92
CA GLU A 448 15.59 8.34 -19.75
C GLU A 448 15.75 7.96 -21.22
N ALA A 449 16.50 6.87 -21.50
CA ALA A 449 16.64 6.35 -22.86
C ALA A 449 15.31 5.93 -23.49
N ALA A 450 14.38 5.40 -22.69
CA ALA A 450 13.05 5.02 -23.15
C ALA A 450 12.20 6.25 -23.47
N VAL A 451 12.20 7.27 -22.62
CA VAL A 451 11.49 8.54 -22.84
C VAL A 451 12.01 9.22 -24.10
N ALA A 452 13.33 9.36 -24.24
CA ALA A 452 13.96 10.00 -25.40
C ALA A 452 13.63 9.33 -26.75
N ILE A 453 13.36 8.02 -26.76
CA ILE A 453 12.90 7.31 -27.98
C ILE A 453 11.44 7.67 -28.28
N VAL A 454 10.56 7.58 -27.28
CA VAL A 454 9.12 7.78 -27.48
C VAL A 454 8.79 9.25 -27.78
N GLU A 455 9.59 10.20 -27.32
CA GLU A 455 9.45 11.63 -27.68
C GLU A 455 9.78 11.91 -29.14
N ARG A 456 10.52 11.02 -29.82
CA ARG A 456 10.87 11.16 -31.25
C ARG A 456 9.90 10.41 -32.20
N GLU A 457 9.13 9.46 -31.66
CA GLU A 457 8.07 8.72 -32.38
C GLU A 457 6.79 9.59 -32.53
#